data_184581b0207cf998291538a7dc95784d
#
_entry.id   184581b0207cf998291538a7dc95784d
#
_cell.length_a   1.000
_cell.length_b   1.000
_cell.length_c   1.000
_cell.angle_alpha   90.00
_cell.angle_beta   90.00
_cell.angle_gamma   90.00
#
_symmetry.space_group_name_H-M   'P 1'
#
loop_
_entity.id
_entity.type
_entity.pdbx_description
1 polymer ?
#
loop_
_entity_poly.entity_id
_entity_poly.type
_entity_poly.pdbx_seq_one_letter_code
_entity_poly.pdbx_strand_id
1 'polypeptide(L)'
;MANEETIVNRIITINEIEQIANYLENKKDDYERLINIDENKNRGLKFTEQKYEYKATTPPSIDYMITYRDNKTITQQEYNWFIGSLANPQNIVRIRIELKIRYSENYTNPERYNYKHMNISISFSEDSTRIMVNSEQLENESYTIYNDIIDILNRTEERYNRTIKNRNFRIQSFCLSIGFVLSYILYFVLKMISLPEVLETLLANKFVIIIGQWFIAAIIGNVIGYNIIANWYKYLIPKTKYAGWNKNKHRATYIDNVDEFIGHNEVQIGQFANNGNSREKIEKVYKITKKIVLVQLVISLLLFFILK
;
A
#
# COMPACT_ATOMS: atom_id res chain seq x y z
N MET A 1 6.52 -27.34 -10.74
CA MET A 1 6.71 -25.92 -11.17
C MET A 1 6.93 -25.06 -9.94
N ALA A 2 7.92 -24.19 -9.93
CA ALA A 2 8.14 -23.26 -8.84
C ALA A 2 8.05 -21.85 -9.42
N ASN A 3 7.06 -21.08 -9.00
CA ASN A 3 6.88 -19.68 -9.38
C ASN A 3 6.96 -18.81 -8.12
N GLU A 4 7.69 -17.72 -8.23
CA GLU A 4 7.76 -16.70 -7.21
C GLU A 4 7.45 -15.35 -7.85
N GLU A 5 6.52 -14.62 -7.24
CA GLU A 5 6.20 -13.26 -7.65
C GLU A 5 6.12 -12.34 -6.45
N THR A 6 6.64 -11.14 -6.65
CA THR A 6 6.52 -10.05 -5.67
C THR A 6 5.55 -9.03 -6.21
N ILE A 7 4.44 -8.84 -5.51
CA ILE A 7 3.45 -7.81 -5.84
C ILE A 7 3.92 -6.50 -5.25
N VAL A 8 3.88 -5.46 -6.07
CA VAL A 8 4.32 -4.11 -5.74
C VAL A 8 3.24 -3.09 -6.04
N ASN A 9 3.37 -1.91 -5.47
CA ASN A 9 2.53 -0.76 -5.73
C ASN A 9 1.05 -0.93 -5.30
N ARG A 10 0.79 -1.70 -4.24
CA ARG A 10 -0.56 -1.95 -3.71
C ARG A 10 -0.67 -1.52 -2.26
N ILE A 11 -1.87 -1.11 -1.85
CA ILE A 11 -2.24 -0.91 -0.46
C ILE A 11 -3.05 -2.13 -0.05
N ILE A 12 -2.49 -2.94 0.85
CA ILE A 12 -3.09 -4.19 1.32
C ILE A 12 -3.51 -3.98 2.77
N THR A 13 -4.78 -4.17 3.04
CA THR A 13 -5.36 -4.06 4.38
C THR A 13 -5.58 -5.43 5.01
N ILE A 14 -5.99 -5.45 6.26
CA ILE A 14 -6.38 -6.70 6.95
C ILE A 14 -7.52 -7.41 6.20
N ASN A 15 -8.45 -6.66 5.61
CA ASN A 15 -9.60 -7.24 4.91
C ASN A 15 -9.17 -8.12 3.72
N GLU A 16 -8.18 -7.68 2.94
CA GLU A 16 -7.68 -8.48 1.83
C GLU A 16 -6.91 -9.71 2.32
N ILE A 17 -6.21 -9.58 3.44
CA ILE A 17 -5.51 -10.72 4.08
C ILE A 17 -6.54 -11.75 4.57
N GLU A 18 -7.61 -11.31 5.22
CA GLU A 18 -8.72 -12.18 5.64
C GLU A 18 -9.42 -12.83 4.45
N GLN A 19 -9.67 -12.07 3.37
CA GLN A 19 -10.27 -12.59 2.15
C GLN A 19 -9.42 -13.71 1.53
N ILE A 20 -8.10 -13.52 1.47
CA ILE A 20 -7.16 -14.53 0.96
C ILE A 20 -7.14 -15.75 1.89
N ALA A 21 -7.10 -15.56 3.19
CA ALA A 21 -7.12 -16.65 4.16
C ALA A 21 -8.40 -17.49 4.03
N ASN A 22 -9.55 -16.85 3.96
CA ASN A 22 -10.84 -17.52 3.76
C ASN A 22 -10.91 -18.26 2.41
N TYR A 23 -10.37 -17.66 1.34
CA TYR A 23 -10.29 -18.31 0.05
C TYR A 23 -9.46 -19.60 0.11
N LEU A 24 -8.31 -19.58 0.79
CA LEU A 24 -7.44 -20.75 0.95
C LEU A 24 -8.07 -21.82 1.86
N GLU A 25 -8.83 -21.44 2.91
CA GLU A 25 -9.60 -22.39 3.72
C GLU A 25 -10.64 -23.13 2.87
N ASN A 26 -11.38 -22.41 2.03
CA ASN A 26 -12.35 -23.05 1.14
C ASN A 26 -11.65 -24.04 0.18
N LYS A 27 -10.47 -23.71 -0.33
CA LYS A 27 -9.69 -24.63 -1.17
C LYS A 27 -9.21 -25.84 -0.39
N LYS A 28 -8.73 -25.68 0.84
CA LYS A 28 -8.36 -26.78 1.73
C LYS A 28 -9.54 -27.74 1.91
N ASP A 29 -10.72 -27.20 2.24
CA ASP A 29 -11.93 -27.98 2.46
C ASP A 29 -12.38 -28.73 1.20
N ASP A 30 -12.23 -28.15 0.01
CA ASP A 30 -12.52 -28.81 -1.26
C ASP A 30 -11.62 -30.05 -1.45
N TYR A 31 -10.33 -29.96 -1.14
CA TYR A 31 -9.40 -31.07 -1.22
C TYR A 31 -9.64 -32.12 -0.12
N GLU A 32 -9.99 -31.70 1.09
CA GLU A 32 -10.39 -32.62 2.16
C GLU A 32 -11.63 -33.43 1.76
N ARG A 33 -12.63 -32.80 1.15
CA ARG A 33 -13.83 -33.49 0.65
C ARG A 33 -13.49 -34.48 -0.44
N LEU A 34 -12.61 -34.12 -1.39
CA LEU A 34 -12.16 -35.00 -2.47
C LEU A 34 -11.55 -36.30 -1.89
N ILE A 35 -10.70 -36.19 -0.89
CA ILE A 35 -10.00 -37.29 -0.24
C ILE A 35 -10.96 -38.12 0.62
N ASN A 36 -11.82 -37.48 1.39
CA ASN A 36 -12.76 -38.11 2.31
C ASN A 36 -13.87 -38.91 1.59
N ILE A 37 -14.16 -38.63 0.32
CA ILE A 37 -15.11 -39.43 -0.48
C ILE A 37 -14.68 -40.88 -0.51
N ASP A 38 -13.41 -41.17 -0.71
CA ASP A 38 -12.92 -42.53 -0.78
C ASP A 38 -12.83 -43.19 0.60
N GLU A 39 -12.49 -42.44 1.63
CA GLU A 39 -12.52 -42.97 3.00
C GLU A 39 -13.93 -43.37 3.41
N ASN A 40 -14.93 -42.59 3.09
CA ASN A 40 -16.33 -42.89 3.34
C ASN A 40 -16.79 -44.16 2.56
N LYS A 41 -16.39 -44.30 1.31
CA LYS A 41 -16.71 -45.49 0.49
C LYS A 41 -16.08 -46.77 1.08
N ASN A 42 -14.89 -46.67 1.69
CA ASN A 42 -14.17 -47.77 2.22
C ASN A 42 -14.50 -48.07 3.71
N ARG A 43 -15.37 -47.27 4.32
CA ARG A 43 -15.73 -47.39 5.74
C ARG A 43 -16.45 -48.71 5.99
N GLY A 44 -15.86 -49.53 6.87
CA GLY A 44 -16.42 -50.84 7.24
C GLY A 44 -15.99 -52.01 6.32
N LEU A 45 -15.26 -51.74 5.24
CA LEU A 45 -14.69 -52.76 4.38
C LEU A 45 -13.42 -53.38 5.04
N LYS A 46 -13.16 -54.67 4.77
CA LYS A 46 -11.88 -55.30 5.11
C LYS A 46 -10.75 -54.62 4.33
N PHE A 47 -9.57 -54.60 4.92
CA PHE A 47 -8.39 -53.94 4.29
C PHE A 47 -8.12 -54.43 2.86
N THR A 48 -8.35 -55.71 2.57
CA THR A 48 -8.20 -56.31 1.24
C THR A 48 -9.26 -55.90 0.23
N GLU A 49 -10.37 -55.32 0.68
CA GLU A 49 -11.50 -54.89 -0.13
C GLU A 49 -11.52 -53.38 -0.34
N GLN A 50 -10.70 -52.64 0.42
CA GLN A 50 -10.61 -51.19 0.35
C GLN A 50 -9.97 -50.72 -0.97
N LYS A 51 -10.64 -49.85 -1.67
CA LYS A 51 -10.16 -49.23 -2.92
C LYS A 51 -10.17 -47.73 -2.77
N TYR A 52 -9.03 -47.11 -2.91
CA TYR A 52 -8.87 -45.66 -2.85
C TYR A 52 -8.51 -45.15 -4.25
N GLU A 53 -9.25 -44.20 -4.74
CA GLU A 53 -8.92 -43.41 -5.93
C GLU A 53 -7.96 -42.28 -5.55
N TYR A 54 -8.22 -41.68 -4.39
CA TYR A 54 -7.40 -40.62 -3.80
C TYR A 54 -7.00 -41.00 -2.37
N LYS A 55 -5.76 -40.79 -2.02
CA LYS A 55 -5.31 -40.97 -0.66
C LYS A 55 -4.31 -39.92 -0.24
N ALA A 56 -4.62 -39.16 0.79
CA ALA A 56 -3.67 -38.24 1.39
C ALA A 56 -2.56 -38.97 2.15
N THR A 57 -1.33 -38.51 1.95
CA THR A 57 -0.21 -38.90 2.82
C THR A 57 -0.22 -38.09 4.12
N THR A 58 -0.71 -36.85 4.03
CA THR A 58 -0.97 -35.95 5.15
C THR A 58 -2.26 -35.19 4.82
N PRO A 59 -3.14 -34.92 5.80
CA PRO A 59 -4.31 -34.08 5.55
C PRO A 59 -3.90 -32.73 4.96
N PRO A 60 -4.72 -32.16 4.05
CA PRO A 60 -4.56 -30.77 3.62
C PRO A 60 -4.50 -29.85 4.83
N SER A 61 -3.59 -28.92 4.84
CA SER A 61 -3.40 -28.02 5.99
C SER A 61 -3.08 -26.60 5.55
N ILE A 62 -3.46 -25.65 6.40
CA ILE A 62 -3.01 -24.26 6.29
C ILE A 62 -2.24 -23.91 7.56
N ASP A 63 -1.03 -23.41 7.38
CA ASP A 63 -0.24 -22.87 8.45
C ASP A 63 -0.32 -21.34 8.41
N TYR A 64 -0.82 -20.72 9.49
CA TYR A 64 -0.84 -19.29 9.74
C TYR A 64 0.34 -18.93 10.62
N MET A 65 1.25 -18.12 10.10
CA MET A 65 2.44 -17.66 10.80
C MET A 65 2.37 -16.15 11.00
N ILE A 66 2.44 -15.72 12.24
CA ILE A 66 2.48 -14.31 12.60
C ILE A 66 3.81 -14.02 13.30
N THR A 67 4.58 -13.09 12.75
CA THR A 67 5.83 -12.61 13.34
C THR A 67 5.59 -11.25 13.97
N TYR A 68 5.95 -11.12 15.24
CA TYR A 68 5.81 -9.90 16.02
C TYR A 68 7.13 -9.11 16.05
N ARG A 69 7.08 -7.86 16.53
CA ARG A 69 8.21 -6.94 16.58
C ARG A 69 9.39 -7.43 17.45
N ASP A 70 9.12 -8.25 18.45
CA ASP A 70 10.12 -8.92 19.29
C ASP A 70 10.78 -10.13 18.60
N ASN A 71 10.54 -10.31 17.29
CA ASN A 71 10.95 -11.43 16.45
C ASN A 71 10.35 -12.79 16.86
N LYS A 72 9.37 -12.81 17.76
CA LYS A 72 8.62 -14.01 18.07
C LYS A 72 7.70 -14.35 16.91
N THR A 73 7.80 -15.59 16.41
CA THR A 73 6.89 -16.13 15.40
C THR A 73 5.99 -17.18 16.05
N ILE A 74 4.69 -17.05 15.86
CA ILE A 74 3.70 -18.04 16.28
C ILE A 74 3.12 -18.66 15.02
N THR A 75 3.06 -19.98 14.98
CA THR A 75 2.45 -20.77 13.90
C THR A 75 1.29 -21.56 14.46
N GLN A 76 0.13 -21.46 13.82
CA GLN A 76 -1.09 -22.17 14.16
C GLN A 76 -1.83 -22.59 12.89
N GLN A 77 -2.70 -23.59 13.01
CA GLN A 77 -3.53 -24.06 11.90
C GLN A 77 -5.00 -23.64 12.04
N GLU A 78 -5.35 -23.00 13.14
CA GLU A 78 -6.70 -22.58 13.43
C GLU A 78 -7.02 -21.21 12.80
N TYR A 79 -7.97 -21.19 11.87
CA TYR A 79 -8.43 -19.96 11.22
C TYR A 79 -8.94 -18.92 12.22
N ASN A 80 -9.74 -19.36 13.21
CA ASN A 80 -10.30 -18.43 14.21
C ASN A 80 -9.22 -17.75 15.07
N TRP A 81 -8.15 -18.49 15.40
CA TRP A 81 -7.00 -17.91 16.08
C TRP A 81 -6.31 -16.85 15.21
N PHE A 82 -6.15 -17.14 13.93
CA PHE A 82 -5.54 -16.22 12.98
C PHE A 82 -6.32 -14.91 12.89
N ILE A 83 -7.64 -14.98 12.63
CA ILE A 83 -8.52 -13.80 12.55
C ILE A 83 -8.53 -13.03 13.87
N GLY A 84 -8.64 -13.71 15.00
CA GLY A 84 -8.56 -13.09 16.33
C GLY A 84 -7.24 -12.36 16.57
N SER A 85 -6.13 -12.88 16.06
CA SER A 85 -4.81 -12.25 16.14
C SER A 85 -4.71 -10.99 15.28
N LEU A 86 -5.38 -10.94 14.12
CA LEU A 86 -5.43 -9.76 13.26
C LEU A 86 -6.26 -8.63 13.85
N ALA A 87 -7.21 -8.92 14.74
CA ALA A 87 -8.02 -7.91 15.42
C ALA A 87 -7.18 -6.98 16.33
N ASN A 88 -5.98 -7.44 16.77
CA ASN A 88 -5.06 -6.62 17.58
C ASN A 88 -3.65 -6.52 16.94
N PRO A 89 -3.50 -5.83 15.84
CA PRO A 89 -2.35 -5.90 14.96
C PRO A 89 -1.12 -5.11 15.43
N GLN A 90 -1.13 -4.46 16.62
CA GLN A 90 -0.17 -3.40 16.98
C GLN A 90 1.32 -3.79 16.92
N ASN A 91 1.63 -5.07 17.07
CA ASN A 91 3.01 -5.57 17.09
C ASN A 91 3.36 -6.52 15.95
N ILE A 92 2.45 -6.71 14.99
CA ILE A 92 2.66 -7.60 13.87
C ILE A 92 3.58 -6.93 12.84
N VAL A 93 4.64 -7.62 12.42
CA VAL A 93 5.57 -7.15 11.38
C VAL A 93 5.54 -8.00 10.12
N ARG A 94 5.08 -9.24 10.23
CA ARG A 94 4.91 -10.14 9.08
C ARG A 94 3.80 -11.14 9.33
N ILE A 95 3.06 -11.44 8.27
CA ILE A 95 2.07 -12.51 8.21
C ILE A 95 2.48 -13.43 7.06
N ARG A 96 2.42 -14.74 7.29
CA ARG A 96 2.56 -15.74 6.24
C ARG A 96 1.44 -16.74 6.35
N ILE A 97 0.82 -17.05 5.22
CA ILE A 97 -0.22 -18.06 5.07
C ILE A 97 0.32 -19.10 4.10
N GLU A 98 0.31 -20.36 4.49
CA GLU A 98 0.87 -21.45 3.70
C GLU A 98 -0.13 -22.60 3.59
N LEU A 99 -0.67 -22.80 2.37
CA LEU A 99 -1.54 -23.95 2.04
C LEU A 99 -0.67 -25.12 1.56
N LYS A 100 -0.85 -26.27 2.17
CA LYS A 100 -0.16 -27.52 1.85
C LYS A 100 -1.16 -28.60 1.49
N ILE A 101 -1.03 -29.14 0.30
CA ILE A 101 -1.86 -30.22 -0.22
C ILE A 101 -0.95 -31.31 -0.77
N ARG A 102 -1.16 -32.54 -0.31
CA ARG A 102 -0.40 -33.70 -0.79
C ARG A 102 -1.28 -34.95 -0.77
N TYR A 103 -1.49 -35.53 -1.93
CA TYR A 103 -2.22 -36.80 -2.06
C TYR A 103 -1.70 -37.61 -3.23
N SER A 104 -2.09 -38.89 -3.29
CA SER A 104 -1.85 -39.71 -4.47
C SER A 104 -3.16 -40.08 -5.15
N GLU A 105 -3.17 -40.07 -6.46
CA GLU A 105 -4.21 -40.64 -7.27
C GLU A 105 -3.87 -42.11 -7.60
N ASN A 106 -4.92 -42.91 -7.95
CA ASN A 106 -4.78 -44.32 -8.33
C ASN A 106 -4.09 -45.17 -7.27
N TYR A 107 -4.33 -44.89 -5.99
CA TYR A 107 -3.73 -45.66 -4.87
C TYR A 107 -4.03 -47.16 -4.93
N THR A 108 -5.03 -47.61 -5.69
CA THR A 108 -5.38 -49.00 -5.91
C THR A 108 -4.39 -49.74 -6.82
N ASN A 109 -3.53 -49.04 -7.54
CA ASN A 109 -2.50 -49.64 -8.39
C ASN A 109 -1.11 -49.15 -7.94
N PRO A 110 -0.38 -49.94 -7.10
CA PRO A 110 0.91 -49.54 -6.55
C PRO A 110 1.99 -49.29 -7.60
N GLU A 111 1.84 -49.81 -8.84
CA GLU A 111 2.79 -49.59 -9.92
C GLU A 111 2.62 -48.22 -10.59
N ARG A 112 1.56 -47.50 -10.26
CA ARG A 112 1.21 -46.20 -10.84
C ARG A 112 0.86 -45.16 -9.78
N TYR A 113 1.61 -45.10 -8.69
CA TYR A 113 1.45 -43.98 -7.75
C TYR A 113 1.74 -42.67 -8.41
N ASN A 114 0.71 -41.86 -8.50
CA ASN A 114 0.81 -40.53 -9.02
C ASN A 114 0.71 -39.54 -7.83
N TYR A 115 1.85 -39.17 -7.29
CA TYR A 115 1.89 -38.21 -6.18
C TYR A 115 1.70 -36.80 -6.70
N LYS A 116 0.72 -36.14 -6.15
CA LYS A 116 0.42 -34.75 -6.41
C LYS A 116 0.70 -33.93 -5.17
N HIS A 117 1.40 -32.84 -5.34
CA HIS A 117 1.57 -31.91 -4.24
C HIS A 117 1.47 -30.46 -4.72
N MET A 118 0.99 -29.61 -3.83
CA MET A 118 0.93 -28.18 -4.00
C MET A 118 1.24 -27.51 -2.66
N ASN A 119 2.13 -26.52 -2.72
CA ASN A 119 2.42 -25.64 -1.61
C ASN A 119 2.32 -24.21 -2.11
N ILE A 120 1.38 -23.42 -1.56
CA ILE A 120 1.20 -22.01 -1.86
C ILE A 120 1.46 -21.22 -0.59
N SER A 121 2.46 -20.36 -0.64
CA SER A 121 2.85 -19.51 0.47
C SER A 121 2.73 -18.04 0.10
N ILE A 122 1.97 -17.29 0.90
CA ILE A 122 1.81 -15.85 0.75
C ILE A 122 2.37 -15.18 1.99
N SER A 123 3.31 -14.27 1.78
CA SER A 123 3.95 -13.52 2.86
C SER A 123 3.67 -12.03 2.70
N PHE A 124 3.10 -11.43 3.74
CA PHE A 124 2.85 -10.00 3.86
C PHE A 124 3.85 -9.43 4.86
N SER A 125 4.65 -8.47 4.42
CA SER A 125 5.52 -7.66 5.27
C SER A 125 5.21 -6.19 5.06
N GLU A 126 5.80 -5.31 5.85
CA GLU A 126 5.51 -3.87 5.85
C GLU A 126 5.49 -3.24 4.44
N ASP A 127 6.39 -3.69 3.58
CA ASP A 127 6.66 -3.06 2.29
C ASP A 127 6.56 -4.02 1.09
N SER A 128 6.28 -5.30 1.32
CA SER A 128 6.23 -6.29 0.24
C SER A 128 5.21 -7.40 0.49
N THR A 129 4.63 -7.89 -0.59
CA THR A 129 3.82 -9.10 -0.60
C THR A 129 4.44 -10.06 -1.61
N ARG A 130 4.79 -11.23 -1.11
CA ARG A 130 5.43 -12.27 -1.91
C ARG A 130 4.53 -13.49 -1.97
N ILE A 131 4.29 -14.00 -3.17
CA ILE A 131 3.56 -15.23 -3.42
C ILE A 131 4.56 -16.25 -3.96
N MET A 132 4.61 -17.41 -3.34
CA MET A 132 5.42 -18.54 -3.77
C MET A 132 4.50 -19.73 -4.02
N VAL A 133 4.62 -20.32 -5.19
CA VAL A 133 3.87 -21.52 -5.58
C VAL A 133 4.85 -22.60 -5.96
N ASN A 134 4.75 -23.75 -5.30
CA ASN A 134 5.49 -24.95 -5.65
C ASN A 134 4.48 -26.08 -5.85
N SER A 135 4.39 -26.61 -7.05
CA SER A 135 3.47 -27.70 -7.39
C SER A 135 4.14 -28.74 -8.26
N GLU A 136 3.73 -29.97 -8.06
CA GLU A 136 4.06 -31.09 -8.90
C GLU A 136 2.77 -31.85 -9.23
N GLN A 137 2.50 -31.97 -10.52
CA GLN A 137 1.28 -32.61 -11.09
C GLN A 137 -0.05 -31.91 -10.70
N LEU A 138 0.02 -30.68 -10.19
CA LEU A 138 -1.12 -29.80 -9.89
C LEU A 138 -0.88 -28.39 -10.45
N GLU A 139 -0.19 -28.29 -11.58
CA GLU A 139 0.22 -27.00 -12.15
C GLU A 139 -0.98 -26.12 -12.51
N ASN A 140 -2.01 -26.72 -13.13
CA ASN A 140 -3.20 -25.96 -13.55
C ASN A 140 -3.98 -25.43 -12.35
N GLU A 141 -4.18 -26.28 -11.35
CA GLU A 141 -4.90 -25.93 -10.11
C GLU A 141 -4.13 -24.87 -9.33
N SER A 142 -2.80 -25.07 -9.19
CA SER A 142 -1.95 -24.11 -8.51
C SER A 142 -1.91 -22.76 -9.23
N TYR A 143 -1.91 -22.77 -10.56
CA TYR A 143 -1.96 -21.57 -11.37
C TYR A 143 -3.32 -20.84 -11.24
N THR A 144 -4.42 -21.59 -11.15
CA THR A 144 -5.75 -21.02 -10.91
C THR A 144 -5.80 -20.33 -9.56
N ILE A 145 -5.37 -21.02 -8.49
CA ILE A 145 -5.33 -20.45 -7.15
C ILE A 145 -4.42 -19.21 -7.10
N TYR A 146 -3.27 -19.29 -7.74
CA TYR A 146 -2.35 -18.18 -7.87
C TYR A 146 -3.00 -16.96 -8.53
N ASN A 147 -3.68 -17.13 -9.68
CA ASN A 147 -4.35 -16.04 -10.38
C ASN A 147 -5.50 -15.45 -9.55
N ASP A 148 -6.27 -16.27 -8.86
CA ASP A 148 -7.35 -15.80 -7.99
C ASP A 148 -6.80 -14.92 -6.85
N ILE A 149 -5.65 -15.29 -6.27
CA ILE A 149 -4.96 -14.48 -5.26
C ILE A 149 -4.45 -13.16 -5.86
N ILE A 150 -3.84 -13.23 -7.04
CA ILE A 150 -3.39 -12.05 -7.79
C ILE A 150 -4.56 -11.12 -8.07
N ASP A 151 -5.70 -11.65 -8.47
CA ASP A 151 -6.90 -10.86 -8.74
C ASP A 151 -7.45 -10.17 -7.49
N ILE A 152 -7.45 -10.84 -6.33
CA ILE A 152 -7.80 -10.21 -5.06
C ILE A 152 -6.86 -9.04 -4.79
N LEU A 153 -5.55 -9.24 -4.92
CA LEU A 153 -4.56 -8.22 -4.67
C LEU A 153 -4.57 -7.09 -5.71
N ASN A 154 -4.91 -7.39 -6.96
CA ASN A 154 -5.01 -6.39 -8.02
C ASN A 154 -6.24 -5.49 -7.90
N ARG A 155 -7.27 -5.93 -7.19
CA ARG A 155 -8.44 -5.08 -6.86
C ARG A 155 -8.15 -4.08 -5.76
N THR A 156 -7.04 -4.25 -5.03
CA THR A 156 -6.64 -3.31 -3.98
C THR A 156 -6.24 -1.97 -4.58
N GLU A 157 -6.28 -0.93 -3.75
CA GLU A 157 -5.94 0.41 -4.18
C GLU A 157 -4.46 0.50 -4.55
N GLU A 158 -4.18 1.16 -5.68
CA GLU A 158 -2.79 1.44 -6.05
C GLU A 158 -2.17 2.43 -5.07
N ARG A 159 -1.02 2.05 -4.51
CA ARG A 159 -0.21 2.94 -3.69
C ARG A 159 0.32 4.12 -4.49
N TYR A 160 0.79 3.85 -5.70
CA TYR A 160 1.15 4.84 -6.70
C TYR A 160 -0.09 5.41 -7.39
N ASN A 161 -0.95 6.00 -6.60
CA ASN A 161 -2.13 6.63 -7.11
C ASN A 161 -1.83 8.05 -7.63
N ARG A 162 -2.90 8.71 -8.09
CA ARG A 162 -2.90 10.12 -8.53
C ARG A 162 -2.20 11.07 -7.54
N THR A 163 -2.12 10.72 -6.25
CA THR A 163 -1.46 11.50 -5.20
C THR A 163 0.06 11.58 -5.40
N ILE A 164 0.68 10.44 -5.72
CA ILE A 164 2.13 10.37 -5.95
C ILE A 164 2.46 10.84 -7.36
N LYS A 165 1.65 10.44 -8.36
CA LYS A 165 1.81 10.87 -9.75
C LYS A 165 1.82 12.40 -9.90
N ASN A 166 1.02 13.10 -9.09
CA ASN A 166 0.94 14.57 -9.09
C ASN A 166 1.70 15.22 -7.92
N ARG A 167 2.63 14.52 -7.28
CA ARG A 167 3.32 15.00 -6.08
C ARG A 167 4.04 16.33 -6.30
N ASN A 168 4.77 16.49 -7.42
CA ASN A 168 5.50 17.71 -7.72
C ASN A 168 4.53 18.89 -7.82
N PHE A 169 3.40 18.72 -8.51
CA PHE A 169 2.35 19.72 -8.58
C PHE A 169 1.75 20.02 -7.19
N ARG A 170 1.57 19.03 -6.35
CA ARG A 170 1.05 19.21 -4.98
C ARG A 170 2.03 19.97 -4.09
N ILE A 171 3.33 19.62 -4.17
CA ILE A 171 4.38 20.33 -3.45
C ILE A 171 4.45 21.78 -3.92
N GLN A 172 4.48 22.01 -5.23
CA GLN A 172 4.49 23.36 -5.78
C GLN A 172 3.26 24.16 -5.39
N SER A 173 2.06 23.57 -5.46
CA SER A 173 0.82 24.22 -5.02
C SER A 173 0.85 24.58 -3.54
N PHE A 174 1.40 23.72 -2.70
CA PHE A 174 1.56 23.98 -1.27
C PHE A 174 2.56 25.11 -1.02
N CYS A 175 3.73 25.06 -1.67
CA CYS A 175 4.72 26.13 -1.59
C CYS A 175 4.17 27.47 -2.04
N LEU A 176 3.50 27.50 -3.20
CA LEU A 176 2.87 28.71 -3.71
C LEU A 176 1.77 29.24 -2.77
N SER A 177 0.92 28.38 -2.21
CA SER A 177 -0.13 28.81 -1.28
C SER A 177 0.43 29.48 -0.02
N ILE A 178 1.49 28.95 0.55
CA ILE A 178 2.21 29.55 1.67
C ILE A 178 2.82 30.91 1.23
N GLY A 179 3.45 30.91 0.06
CA GLY A 179 4.05 32.10 -0.51
C GLY A 179 3.04 33.23 -0.69
N PHE A 180 1.82 32.93 -1.20
CA PHE A 180 0.76 33.93 -1.33
C PHE A 180 0.31 34.48 0.03
N VAL A 181 0.07 33.62 1.01
CA VAL A 181 -0.31 34.08 2.36
C VAL A 181 0.76 35.04 2.91
N LEU A 182 2.02 34.65 2.80
CA LEU A 182 3.13 35.49 3.27
C LEU A 182 3.28 36.77 2.46
N SER A 183 3.08 36.74 1.15
CA SER A 183 3.15 37.96 0.30
C SER A 183 2.07 38.95 0.66
N TYR A 184 0.86 38.49 1.01
CA TYR A 184 -0.19 39.37 1.50
C TYR A 184 0.14 39.99 2.85
N ILE A 185 0.66 39.19 3.78
CA ILE A 185 1.11 39.70 5.08
C ILE A 185 2.18 40.76 4.88
N LEU A 186 3.17 40.49 4.02
CA LEU A 186 4.23 41.44 3.69
C LEU A 186 3.67 42.73 3.07
N TYR A 187 2.73 42.63 2.15
CA TYR A 187 2.07 43.79 1.54
C TYR A 187 1.36 44.64 2.59
N PHE A 188 0.62 44.04 3.52
CA PHE A 188 -0.03 44.77 4.61
C PHE A 188 0.97 45.45 5.54
N VAL A 189 2.07 44.75 5.89
CA VAL A 189 3.13 45.31 6.73
C VAL A 189 3.80 46.51 6.02
N LEU A 190 4.13 46.37 4.74
CA LEU A 190 4.72 47.45 3.95
C LEU A 190 3.80 48.68 3.85
N LYS A 191 2.48 48.46 3.80
CA LYS A 191 1.50 49.56 3.79
C LYS A 191 1.40 50.29 5.13
N MET A 192 1.81 49.67 6.24
CA MET A 192 1.83 50.28 7.57
C MET A 192 3.11 51.10 7.85
N ILE A 193 4.13 50.95 7.03
CA ILE A 193 5.42 51.61 7.17
C ILE A 193 5.46 52.75 6.16
N SER A 194 5.93 53.94 6.57
CA SER A 194 6.18 55.08 5.66
C SER A 194 7.30 54.71 4.70
N LEU A 195 6.96 54.44 3.45
CA LEU A 195 7.89 54.05 2.39
C LEU A 195 8.45 55.23 1.63
N PRO A 196 9.66 55.12 1.05
CA PRO A 196 10.17 56.14 0.11
C PRO A 196 9.23 56.31 -1.08
N GLU A 197 9.11 57.51 -1.58
CA GLU A 197 8.19 57.95 -2.66
C GLU A 197 8.24 57.04 -3.90
N VAL A 198 9.42 56.56 -4.26
CA VAL A 198 9.62 55.64 -5.39
C VAL A 198 8.93 54.29 -5.15
N LEU A 199 8.97 53.77 -3.92
CA LEU A 199 8.32 52.52 -3.55
C LEU A 199 6.80 52.68 -3.44
N GLU A 200 6.30 53.82 -3.01
CA GLU A 200 4.88 54.12 -3.01
C GLU A 200 4.32 54.17 -4.44
N THR A 201 5.05 54.79 -5.38
CA THR A 201 4.69 54.84 -6.78
C THR A 201 4.67 53.43 -7.42
N LEU A 202 5.63 52.59 -7.11
CA LEU A 202 5.66 51.20 -7.57
C LEU A 202 4.50 50.38 -6.99
N LEU A 203 4.19 50.57 -5.70
CA LEU A 203 3.07 49.90 -5.03
C LEU A 203 1.70 50.45 -5.42
N ALA A 204 1.63 51.62 -6.03
CA ALA A 204 0.41 52.17 -6.62
C ALA A 204 0.05 51.48 -7.96
N ASN A 205 1.06 50.89 -8.64
CA ASN A 205 0.83 50.21 -9.91
C ASN A 205 0.37 48.77 -9.64
N LYS A 206 -0.91 48.49 -9.88
CA LYS A 206 -1.54 47.20 -9.64
C LYS A 206 -0.88 46.06 -10.41
N PHE A 207 -0.33 46.33 -11.60
CA PHE A 207 0.38 45.34 -12.40
C PHE A 207 1.69 44.89 -11.72
N VAL A 208 2.43 45.86 -11.18
CA VAL A 208 3.66 45.59 -10.40
C VAL A 208 3.35 44.79 -9.14
N ILE A 209 2.23 45.07 -8.46
CA ILE A 209 1.78 44.30 -7.30
C ILE A 209 1.50 42.88 -7.67
N ILE A 210 0.77 42.60 -8.76
CA ILE A 210 0.42 41.24 -9.19
C ILE A 210 1.69 40.45 -9.49
N ILE A 211 2.57 40.98 -10.33
CA ILE A 211 3.82 40.32 -10.70
C ILE A 211 4.70 40.10 -9.45
N GLY A 212 4.81 41.16 -8.62
CA GLY A 212 5.56 41.08 -7.36
C GLY A 212 5.03 40.01 -6.41
N GLN A 213 3.70 39.88 -6.26
CA GLN A 213 3.10 38.84 -5.43
C GLN A 213 3.41 37.45 -5.95
N TRP A 214 3.33 37.19 -7.26
CA TRP A 214 3.68 35.92 -7.84
C TRP A 214 5.18 35.60 -7.65
N PHE A 215 6.04 36.59 -7.85
CA PHE A 215 7.49 36.45 -7.70
C PHE A 215 7.87 36.18 -6.23
N ILE A 216 7.32 36.92 -5.30
CA ILE A 216 7.53 36.76 -3.86
C ILE A 216 6.96 35.42 -3.40
N ALA A 217 5.76 35.05 -3.88
CA ALA A 217 5.16 33.77 -3.59
C ALA A 217 6.03 32.58 -4.07
N ALA A 218 6.63 32.69 -5.26
CA ALA A 218 7.51 31.68 -5.79
C ALA A 218 8.81 31.55 -4.97
N ILE A 219 9.44 32.66 -4.61
CA ILE A 219 10.73 32.63 -3.86
C ILE A 219 10.49 32.23 -2.40
N ILE A 220 9.68 32.98 -1.67
CA ILE A 220 9.45 32.74 -0.24
C ILE A 220 8.71 31.42 -0.03
N GLY A 221 7.72 31.13 -0.89
CA GLY A 221 6.98 29.88 -0.85
C GLY A 221 7.88 28.67 -1.06
N ASN A 222 8.82 28.71 -2.01
CA ASN A 222 9.76 27.63 -2.20
C ASN A 222 10.70 27.47 -0.97
N VAL A 223 11.28 28.54 -0.48
CA VAL A 223 12.22 28.48 0.65
C VAL A 223 11.51 27.98 1.92
N ILE A 224 10.39 28.57 2.30
CA ILE A 224 9.67 28.22 3.53
C ILE A 224 8.86 26.96 3.33
N GLY A 225 8.19 26.82 2.18
CA GLY A 225 7.39 25.65 1.84
C GLY A 225 8.21 24.37 1.83
N TYR A 226 9.40 24.37 1.25
CA TYR A 226 10.31 23.21 1.30
C TYR A 226 10.75 22.85 2.72
N ASN A 227 11.03 23.83 3.56
CA ASN A 227 11.38 23.57 4.96
C ASN A 227 10.20 22.98 5.75
N ILE A 228 8.99 23.46 5.51
CA ILE A 228 7.77 22.89 6.12
C ILE A 228 7.53 21.49 5.59
N ILE A 229 7.64 21.27 4.27
CA ILE A 229 7.50 19.94 3.66
C ILE A 229 8.53 18.98 4.20
N ALA A 230 9.77 19.40 4.40
CA ALA A 230 10.82 18.58 4.97
C ALA A 230 10.46 18.04 6.36
N ASN A 231 9.76 18.83 7.17
CA ASN A 231 9.28 18.42 8.49
C ASN A 231 7.95 17.65 8.45
N TRP A 232 7.12 17.92 7.45
CA TRP A 232 5.76 17.36 7.30
C TRP A 232 5.64 16.33 6.18
N TYR A 233 6.75 15.97 5.52
CA TYR A 233 6.75 15.00 4.40
C TYR A 233 6.07 13.68 4.75
N LYS A 234 6.23 13.22 6.01
CA LYS A 234 5.56 12.03 6.54
C LYS A 234 4.02 12.08 6.46
N TYR A 235 3.45 13.28 6.32
CA TYR A 235 2.01 13.48 6.14
C TYR A 235 1.63 13.72 4.67
N LEU A 236 2.58 14.07 3.82
CA LEU A 236 2.37 14.40 2.41
C LEU A 236 2.72 13.24 1.47
N ILE A 237 3.45 12.26 1.96
CA ILE A 237 3.87 11.07 1.20
C ILE A 237 3.60 9.87 2.10
N PRO A 238 2.94 8.81 1.58
CA PRO A 238 2.74 7.59 2.33
C PRO A 238 4.07 7.13 2.91
N LYS A 239 4.06 6.71 4.18
CA LYS A 239 5.29 6.25 4.83
C LYS A 239 5.84 5.06 4.08
N THR A 240 7.07 5.17 3.65
CA THR A 240 7.86 4.04 3.20
C THR A 240 9.10 3.94 4.06
N LYS A 241 9.65 2.76 4.15
CA LYS A 241 10.96 2.51 4.79
C LYS A 241 12.06 3.42 4.23
N TYR A 242 11.91 3.80 2.96
CA TYR A 242 12.87 4.59 2.18
C TYR A 242 12.49 6.07 2.08
N ALA A 243 11.25 6.43 2.36
CA ALA A 243 10.83 7.83 2.44
C ALA A 243 11.27 8.46 3.78
N GLY A 244 12.50 8.28 4.13
CA GLY A 244 13.14 8.87 5.31
C GLY A 244 13.78 10.20 4.97
N TRP A 245 13.67 11.16 5.88
CA TRP A 245 14.49 12.36 5.85
C TRP A 245 15.94 11.97 6.11
N ASN A 246 16.83 12.23 5.17
CA ASN A 246 18.26 12.08 5.41
C ASN A 246 18.76 13.28 6.20
N LYS A 247 18.87 13.12 7.52
CA LYS A 247 19.34 14.15 8.44
C LYS A 247 20.70 14.74 8.05
N ASN A 248 21.57 13.94 7.42
CA ASN A 248 22.91 14.37 7.03
C ASN A 248 22.94 15.22 5.77
N LYS A 249 21.90 15.14 4.91
CA LYS A 249 21.86 15.87 3.64
C LYS A 249 20.91 17.06 3.67
N HIS A 250 20.13 17.25 4.71
CA HIS A 250 19.08 18.28 4.82
C HIS A 250 18.16 18.37 3.57
N ARG A 251 18.04 17.27 2.83
CA ARG A 251 17.22 17.16 1.63
C ARG A 251 16.27 15.98 1.76
N ALA A 252 15.09 16.17 1.28
CA ALA A 252 14.10 15.13 1.13
C ALA A 252 14.46 14.24 -0.08
N THR A 253 15.40 13.32 0.10
CA THR A 253 15.84 12.39 -0.95
C THR A 253 14.73 11.53 -1.52
N TYR A 254 13.64 11.36 -0.77
CA TYR A 254 12.43 10.63 -1.19
C TYR A 254 11.69 11.30 -2.36
N ILE A 255 11.95 12.60 -2.66
CA ILE A 255 11.31 13.31 -3.77
C ILE A 255 11.93 12.87 -5.11
N ASP A 256 13.18 12.48 -5.09
CA ASP A 256 13.97 12.20 -6.29
C ASP A 256 13.88 10.72 -6.72
N ASN A 257 13.53 9.80 -5.82
CA ASN A 257 13.50 8.36 -6.08
C ASN A 257 12.06 7.81 -6.15
N VAL A 258 11.32 8.19 -7.20
CA VAL A 258 9.96 7.67 -7.45
C VAL A 258 9.99 6.19 -7.78
N ASP A 259 10.98 5.74 -8.52
CA ASP A 259 11.07 4.37 -8.99
C ASP A 259 11.30 3.40 -7.81
N GLU A 260 12.13 3.80 -6.84
CA GLU A 260 12.33 3.05 -5.60
C GLU A 260 11.05 2.99 -4.76
N PHE A 261 10.26 4.06 -4.79
CA PHE A 261 8.98 4.13 -4.09
C PHE A 261 7.90 3.24 -4.74
N ILE A 262 7.88 3.15 -6.08
CA ILE A 262 6.94 2.32 -6.84
C ILE A 262 7.20 0.83 -6.59
N GLY A 263 8.45 0.45 -6.33
CA GLY A 263 8.85 -0.94 -6.07
C GLY A 263 8.32 -1.55 -4.77
N HIS A 264 7.57 -0.81 -3.94
CA HIS A 264 7.11 -1.26 -2.63
C HIS A 264 5.59 -1.22 -2.48
N ASN A 265 5.05 -2.17 -1.71
CA ASN A 265 3.67 -2.15 -1.24
C ASN A 265 3.55 -1.34 0.07
N GLU A 266 2.33 -0.97 0.40
CA GLU A 266 1.94 -0.52 1.74
C GLU A 266 1.03 -1.60 2.34
N VAL A 267 1.57 -2.45 3.20
CA VAL A 267 0.79 -3.44 3.91
C VAL A 267 0.37 -2.85 5.25
N GLN A 268 -0.93 -2.61 5.41
CA GLN A 268 -1.50 -1.95 6.59
C GLN A 268 -1.71 -2.95 7.73
N ILE A 269 -0.60 -3.46 8.28
CA ILE A 269 -0.59 -4.32 9.45
C ILE A 269 0.04 -3.57 10.63
N GLY A 270 -0.42 -3.82 11.84
CA GLY A 270 0.16 -3.27 13.04
C GLY A 270 0.02 -1.76 13.17
N GLN A 271 1.13 -1.09 13.43
CA GLN A 271 1.16 0.38 13.58
C GLN A 271 0.72 1.13 12.32
N PHE A 272 0.70 0.47 11.18
CA PHE A 272 0.35 1.08 9.88
C PHE A 272 -1.15 1.08 9.61
N ALA A 273 -1.95 0.28 10.32
CA ALA A 273 -3.41 0.29 10.22
C ALA A 273 -4.03 1.68 10.51
N ASN A 274 -3.34 2.54 11.25
CA ASN A 274 -3.77 3.91 11.56
C ASN A 274 -3.42 4.96 10.49
N ASN A 275 -2.79 4.58 9.37
CA ASN A 275 -2.36 5.54 8.35
C ASN A 275 -3.50 6.04 7.43
N GLY A 276 -4.67 5.42 7.43
CA GLY A 276 -5.87 5.94 6.74
C GLY A 276 -6.19 7.40 7.12
N ASN A 277 -6.02 7.75 8.40
CA ASN A 277 -6.17 9.12 8.88
C ASN A 277 -5.15 10.13 8.32
N SER A 278 -3.94 9.67 7.97
CA SER A 278 -2.91 10.55 7.39
C SER A 278 -3.24 10.89 5.94
N ARG A 279 -3.76 9.94 5.18
CA ARG A 279 -4.09 10.11 3.78
C ARG A 279 -5.25 11.09 3.58
N GLU A 280 -6.30 10.96 4.39
CA GLU A 280 -7.44 11.88 4.38
C GLU A 280 -7.02 13.31 4.75
N LYS A 281 -6.13 13.46 5.72
CA LYS A 281 -5.54 14.77 6.08
C LYS A 281 -4.73 15.37 4.94
N ILE A 282 -3.91 14.56 4.25
CA ILE A 282 -3.13 14.99 3.08
C ILE A 282 -4.03 15.47 1.95
N GLU A 283 -5.08 14.72 1.65
CA GLU A 283 -6.04 15.12 0.62
C GLU A 283 -6.80 16.41 0.99
N LYS A 284 -7.16 16.57 2.27
CA LYS A 284 -7.76 17.81 2.78
C LYS A 284 -6.82 18.99 2.60
N VAL A 285 -5.56 18.89 3.03
CA VAL A 285 -4.55 19.95 2.85
C VAL A 285 -4.38 20.27 1.37
N TYR A 286 -4.26 19.27 0.51
CA TYR A 286 -4.15 19.48 -0.92
C TYR A 286 -5.37 20.20 -1.53
N LYS A 287 -6.59 19.79 -1.15
CA LYS A 287 -7.82 20.47 -1.63
C LYS A 287 -7.83 21.94 -1.22
N ILE A 288 -7.38 22.26 -0.01
CA ILE A 288 -7.30 23.66 0.48
C ILE A 288 -6.25 24.44 -0.30
N THR A 289 -5.03 23.92 -0.42
CA THR A 289 -3.94 24.60 -1.15
C THR A 289 -4.28 24.84 -2.61
N LYS A 290 -4.92 23.87 -3.28
CA LYS A 290 -5.41 24.03 -4.65
C LYS A 290 -6.44 25.13 -4.76
N LYS A 291 -7.37 25.25 -3.80
CA LYS A 291 -8.36 26.34 -3.77
C LYS A 291 -7.69 27.71 -3.61
N ILE A 292 -6.70 27.84 -2.71
CA ILE A 292 -5.96 29.09 -2.51
C ILE A 292 -5.28 29.53 -3.81
N VAL A 293 -4.57 28.63 -4.48
CA VAL A 293 -3.89 28.94 -5.76
C VAL A 293 -4.89 29.34 -6.85
N LEU A 294 -6.03 28.63 -6.95
CA LEU A 294 -7.07 28.96 -7.93
C LEU A 294 -7.72 30.32 -7.66
N VAL A 295 -8.05 30.61 -6.39
CA VAL A 295 -8.60 31.93 -6.00
C VAL A 295 -7.61 33.02 -6.33
N GLN A 296 -6.32 32.86 -6.06
CA GLN A 296 -5.30 33.83 -6.40
C GLN A 296 -5.20 34.05 -7.92
N LEU A 297 -5.29 32.98 -8.71
CA LEU A 297 -5.28 33.08 -10.17
C LEU A 297 -6.49 33.87 -10.68
N VAL A 298 -7.68 33.63 -10.13
CA VAL A 298 -8.91 34.40 -10.47
C VAL A 298 -8.76 35.83 -10.08
N ILE A 299 -8.26 36.14 -8.87
CA ILE A 299 -8.02 37.54 -8.44
C ILE A 299 -7.03 38.25 -9.38
N SER A 300 -5.93 37.56 -9.73
CA SER A 300 -4.95 38.13 -10.67
C SER A 300 -5.54 38.42 -12.05
N LEU A 301 -6.38 37.52 -12.58
CA LEU A 301 -7.07 37.71 -13.85
C LEU A 301 -8.09 38.88 -13.78
N LEU A 302 -8.90 38.93 -12.73
CA LEU A 302 -9.87 40.00 -12.53
C LEU A 302 -9.16 41.36 -12.44
N LEU A 303 -8.08 41.45 -11.68
CA LEU A 303 -7.28 42.67 -11.59
C LEU A 303 -6.68 43.07 -12.94
N PHE A 304 -6.24 42.09 -13.74
CA PHE A 304 -5.73 42.35 -15.11
C PHE A 304 -6.80 42.94 -16.03
N PHE A 305 -8.04 42.42 -15.99
CA PHE A 305 -9.14 42.89 -16.82
C PHE A 305 -9.74 44.25 -16.35
N ILE A 306 -9.78 44.50 -15.04
CA ILE A 306 -10.28 45.76 -14.47
C ILE A 306 -9.29 46.89 -14.67
N LEU A 307 -8.03 46.59 -14.99
CA LEU A 307 -6.97 47.57 -15.21
C LEU A 307 -6.86 48.09 -16.66
N LYS A 308 -7.73 47.58 -17.55
CA LYS A 308 -7.92 48.20 -18.85
C LYS A 308 -8.84 49.37 -18.73
#